data_c47084cbb37b75f9da9a4bce9fbd5fc9
#
_entry.id   c47084cbb37b75f9da9a4bce9fbd5fc9
#
_cell.length_a   1.000
_cell.length_b   1.000
_cell.length_c   1.000
_cell.angle_alpha   90.00
_cell.angle_beta   90.00
_cell.angle_gamma   90.00
#
_symmetry.space_group_name_H-M   'P 1'
#
loop_
_entity.id
_entity.type
_entity.pdbx_description
1 polymer ?
#
loop_
_entity_poly.entity_id
_entity_poly.type
_entity_poly.pdbx_seq_one_letter_code
_entity_poly.pdbx_strand_id
1 'polypeptide(L)'
;MEENLSLENIISSCRANVIDILEAGAIGHPGGSLSILETLVALYYEIARTDPKQPKWEERDRIILSKAHACEAMYAVLGEKGFFPKEKFKEFLCLDSMLQGHTEICTPGVEYSGGSLGQGISFACGLAYSAKLKKKKYKIFCILGDGECHEGTVWEAANIARNRRLGNICAIVDWNESAMQLMPEDDMLKKWAACGWNVHLVDGHNENDIRAAIKTIQFKVDGLPSES
;
A
#
# COMPACT_ATOMS: atom_id res chain seq x y z
N MET A 1 29.24 10.03 -3.49
CA MET A 1 28.68 10.24 -2.12
C MET A 1 27.18 10.43 -2.35
N GLU A 2 26.39 9.43 -2.07
CA GLU A 2 24.94 9.60 -2.03
C GLU A 2 24.64 10.51 -0.83
N GLU A 3 24.17 11.72 -1.11
CA GLU A 3 23.61 12.57 -0.06
C GLU A 3 22.47 11.78 0.59
N ASN A 4 22.59 11.57 1.88
CA ASN A 4 21.56 10.94 2.69
C ASN A 4 20.39 11.95 2.76
N LEU A 5 19.56 12.00 1.71
CA LEU A 5 18.38 12.86 1.65
C LEU A 5 17.50 12.54 2.86
N SER A 6 17.13 13.56 3.62
CA SER A 6 16.17 13.37 4.71
C SER A 6 14.85 12.86 4.16
N LEU A 7 14.10 12.11 4.95
CA LEU A 7 12.78 11.60 4.53
C LEU A 7 11.84 12.74 4.13
N GLU A 8 11.91 13.89 4.83
CA GLU A 8 11.17 15.11 4.50
C GLU A 8 11.47 15.61 3.08
N ASN A 9 12.74 15.58 2.67
CA ASN A 9 13.13 15.98 1.31
C ASN A 9 12.56 15.01 0.27
N ILE A 10 12.56 13.71 0.57
CA ILE A 10 11.98 12.68 -0.30
C ILE A 10 10.46 12.88 -0.42
N ILE A 11 9.76 13.11 0.68
CA ILE A 11 8.33 13.41 0.70
C ILE A 11 8.03 14.66 -0.14
N SER A 12 8.82 15.72 0.04
CA SER A 12 8.67 16.97 -0.72
C SER A 12 8.87 16.74 -2.22
N SER A 13 9.89 15.97 -2.61
CA SER A 13 10.14 15.59 -4.01
C SER A 13 8.99 14.74 -4.57
N CYS A 14 8.49 13.77 -3.80
CA CYS A 14 7.37 12.95 -4.22
C CYS A 14 6.07 13.75 -4.38
N ARG A 15 5.83 14.77 -3.53
CA ARG A 15 4.69 15.69 -3.72
C ARG A 15 4.78 16.46 -5.03
N ALA A 16 5.96 16.99 -5.36
CA ALA A 16 6.17 17.64 -6.66
C ALA A 16 5.92 16.66 -7.81
N ASN A 17 6.46 15.43 -7.71
CA ASN A 17 6.23 14.39 -8.72
C ASN A 17 4.74 14.04 -8.89
N VAL A 18 3.94 14.02 -7.81
CA VAL A 18 2.46 13.81 -7.91
C VAL A 18 1.82 14.92 -8.72
N ILE A 19 2.22 16.18 -8.51
CA ILE A 19 1.71 17.32 -9.29
C ILE A 19 2.10 17.18 -10.77
N ASP A 20 3.37 16.87 -11.06
CA ASP A 20 3.84 16.67 -12.44
C ASP A 20 3.04 15.56 -13.17
N ILE A 21 2.74 14.45 -12.47
CA ILE A 21 1.94 13.36 -13.00
C ILE A 21 0.51 13.82 -13.31
N LEU A 22 -0.12 14.53 -12.36
CA LEU A 22 -1.48 15.05 -12.52
C LEU A 22 -1.57 16.08 -13.65
N GLU A 23 -0.57 16.95 -13.80
CA GLU A 23 -0.51 17.91 -14.89
C GLU A 23 -0.39 17.21 -16.25
N ALA A 24 0.40 16.14 -16.34
CA ALA A 24 0.56 15.37 -17.57
C ALA A 24 -0.73 14.68 -18.00
N GLY A 25 -1.50 14.12 -17.06
CA GLY A 25 -2.74 13.40 -17.34
C GLY A 25 -3.98 14.29 -17.46
N ALA A 26 -3.91 15.51 -16.93
CA ALA A 26 -5.03 16.47 -16.80
C ALA A 26 -6.26 15.91 -16.03
N ILE A 27 -6.15 14.73 -15.43
CA ILE A 27 -7.18 14.06 -14.62
C ILE A 27 -6.49 13.11 -13.64
N GLY A 28 -7.06 12.91 -12.46
CA GLY A 28 -6.54 11.99 -11.44
C GLY A 28 -7.19 12.20 -10.08
N HIS A 29 -6.60 11.62 -9.05
CA HIS A 29 -7.15 11.60 -7.69
C HIS A 29 -6.19 12.25 -6.68
N PRO A 30 -5.97 13.58 -6.76
CA PRO A 30 -4.97 14.27 -5.92
C PRO A 30 -5.18 14.07 -4.42
N GLY A 31 -6.43 14.14 -3.95
CA GLY A 31 -6.74 13.95 -2.53
C GLY A 31 -6.35 12.56 -2.03
N GLY A 32 -6.78 11.53 -2.76
CA GLY A 32 -6.46 10.14 -2.42
C GLY A 32 -4.97 9.78 -2.55
N SER A 33 -4.24 10.46 -3.44
CA SER A 33 -2.81 10.27 -3.61
C SER A 33 -2.00 11.00 -2.54
N LEU A 34 -2.33 12.23 -2.24
CA LEU A 34 -1.59 13.02 -1.25
C LEU A 34 -1.82 12.54 0.19
N SER A 35 -2.98 11.93 0.50
CA SER A 35 -3.29 11.43 1.84
C SER A 35 -2.44 10.23 2.28
N ILE A 36 -1.87 9.48 1.34
CA ILE A 36 -1.05 8.27 1.64
C ILE A 36 0.43 8.43 1.31
N LEU A 37 0.86 9.61 0.89
CA LEU A 37 2.19 9.80 0.34
C LEU A 37 3.28 9.51 1.36
N GLU A 38 3.14 10.03 2.59
CA GLU A 38 4.06 9.80 3.70
C GLU A 38 4.15 8.31 4.05
N THR A 39 3.01 7.63 4.06
CA THR A 39 2.93 6.19 4.29
C THR A 39 3.70 5.40 3.21
N LEU A 40 3.51 5.73 1.93
CA LEU A 40 4.23 5.08 0.85
C LEU A 40 5.73 5.35 0.91
N VAL A 41 6.13 6.59 1.18
CA VAL A 41 7.54 6.95 1.35
C VAL A 41 8.16 6.16 2.52
N ALA A 42 7.50 6.13 3.68
CA ALA A 42 7.99 5.36 4.83
C ALA A 42 8.11 3.85 4.50
N LEU A 43 7.13 3.29 3.81
CA LEU A 43 7.17 1.87 3.40
C LEU A 43 8.34 1.60 2.45
N TYR A 44 8.48 2.35 1.37
CA TYR A 44 9.49 2.07 0.37
C TYR A 44 10.91 2.42 0.80
N TYR A 45 11.10 3.44 1.63
CA TYR A 45 12.45 3.91 1.98
C TYR A 45 13.00 3.34 3.27
N GLU A 46 12.14 2.94 4.25
CA GLU A 46 12.62 2.54 5.56
C GLU A 46 12.14 1.18 6.04
N ILE A 47 10.96 0.74 5.63
CA ILE A 47 10.26 -0.37 6.30
C ILE A 47 10.29 -1.65 5.48
N ALA A 48 9.86 -1.56 4.22
CA ALA A 48 9.77 -2.73 3.35
C ALA A 48 11.09 -3.00 2.63
N ARG A 49 11.44 -4.26 2.54
CA ARG A 49 12.61 -4.71 1.77
C ARG A 49 12.24 -4.72 0.29
N THR A 50 12.64 -3.69 -0.41
CA THR A 50 12.45 -3.53 -1.85
C THR A 50 13.76 -3.09 -2.50
N ASP A 51 14.00 -3.51 -3.75
CA ASP A 51 15.18 -3.13 -4.52
C ASP A 51 14.75 -2.69 -5.93
N PRO A 52 14.92 -1.40 -6.29
CA PRO A 52 14.58 -0.91 -7.62
C PRO A 52 15.39 -1.57 -8.74
N LYS A 53 16.60 -2.05 -8.45
CA LYS A 53 17.45 -2.78 -9.42
C LYS A 53 16.98 -4.23 -9.63
N GLN A 54 16.20 -4.77 -8.69
CA GLN A 54 15.66 -6.11 -8.73
C GLN A 54 14.15 -6.11 -8.36
N PRO A 55 13.29 -5.45 -9.13
CA PRO A 55 11.87 -5.26 -8.80
C PRO A 55 11.09 -6.57 -8.67
N LYS A 56 11.63 -7.67 -9.20
CA LYS A 56 11.05 -9.03 -9.12
C LYS A 56 11.76 -9.94 -8.12
N TRP A 57 12.64 -9.42 -7.27
CA TRP A 57 13.32 -10.21 -6.26
C TRP A 57 12.31 -11.01 -5.40
N GLU A 58 12.50 -12.32 -5.31
CA GLU A 58 11.51 -13.22 -4.69
C GLU A 58 11.29 -12.95 -3.20
N GLU A 59 12.34 -12.59 -2.47
CA GLU A 59 12.26 -12.35 -1.01
C GLU A 59 11.90 -10.91 -0.64
N ARG A 60 11.61 -10.04 -1.63
CA ARG A 60 11.14 -8.68 -1.34
C ARG A 60 9.83 -8.70 -0.56
N ASP A 61 9.56 -7.69 0.22
CA ASP A 61 8.25 -7.46 0.79
C ASP A 61 7.27 -6.98 -0.31
N ARG A 62 5.98 -7.13 -0.11
CA ARG A 62 4.94 -6.79 -1.11
C ARG A 62 4.13 -5.60 -0.61
N ILE A 63 4.00 -4.59 -1.45
CA ILE A 63 3.17 -3.41 -1.18
C ILE A 63 2.02 -3.42 -2.19
N ILE A 64 0.81 -3.61 -1.69
CA ILE A 64 -0.42 -3.70 -2.48
C ILE A 64 -1.20 -2.40 -2.29
N LEU A 65 -1.36 -1.63 -3.35
CA LEU A 65 -2.23 -0.47 -3.35
C LEU A 65 -3.65 -0.93 -3.72
N SER A 66 -4.46 -1.25 -2.71
CA SER A 66 -5.85 -1.70 -2.92
C SER A 66 -6.73 -0.55 -3.39
N LYS A 67 -6.57 0.66 -2.82
CA LYS A 67 -7.12 1.90 -3.35
C LYS A 67 -6.36 2.37 -4.61
N ALA A 68 -6.44 1.58 -5.67
CA ALA A 68 -5.60 1.73 -6.86
C ALA A 68 -5.75 3.07 -7.60
N HIS A 69 -6.80 3.83 -7.31
CA HIS A 69 -7.00 5.20 -7.80
C HIS A 69 -5.99 6.21 -7.22
N ALA A 70 -5.28 5.88 -6.13
CA ALA A 70 -4.17 6.68 -5.62
C ALA A 70 -2.83 6.34 -6.32
N CYS A 71 -2.89 5.98 -7.59
CA CYS A 71 -1.76 5.51 -8.40
C CYS A 71 -0.68 6.57 -8.57
N GLU A 72 -1.03 7.86 -8.60
CA GLU A 72 -0.07 8.95 -8.76
C GLU A 72 0.95 8.98 -7.62
N ALA A 73 0.50 8.76 -6.37
CA ALA A 73 1.41 8.65 -5.24
C ALA A 73 2.35 7.43 -5.36
N MET A 74 1.81 6.28 -5.76
CA MET A 74 2.62 5.08 -5.98
C MET A 74 3.67 5.33 -7.08
N TYR A 75 3.28 5.91 -8.21
CA TYR A 75 4.19 6.21 -9.31
C TYR A 75 5.25 7.24 -8.92
N ALA A 76 4.86 8.29 -8.20
CA ALA A 76 5.78 9.30 -7.70
C ALA A 76 6.89 8.70 -6.82
N VAL A 77 6.50 7.83 -5.88
CA VAL A 77 7.44 7.15 -4.97
C VAL A 77 8.31 6.14 -5.71
N LEU A 78 7.74 5.34 -6.62
CA LEU A 78 8.50 4.36 -7.41
C LEU A 78 9.51 5.04 -8.34
N GLY A 79 9.13 6.11 -9.04
CA GLY A 79 10.03 6.89 -9.88
C GLY A 79 11.12 7.57 -9.08
N GLU A 80 10.80 8.18 -7.93
CA GLU A 80 11.77 8.81 -7.02
C GLU A 80 12.79 7.80 -6.48
N LYS A 81 12.34 6.59 -6.16
CA LYS A 81 13.21 5.51 -5.69
C LYS A 81 14.02 4.86 -6.81
N GLY A 82 13.71 5.13 -8.08
CA GLY A 82 14.45 4.65 -9.25
C GLY A 82 14.00 3.29 -9.79
N PHE A 83 12.74 2.89 -9.57
CA PHE A 83 12.17 1.71 -10.23
C PHE A 83 12.02 1.92 -11.74
N PHE A 84 11.83 3.17 -12.16
CA PHE A 84 11.82 3.61 -13.56
C PHE A 84 12.22 5.09 -13.66
N PRO A 85 12.62 5.58 -14.85
CA PRO A 85 13.00 6.98 -15.04
C PRO A 85 11.81 7.92 -14.83
N LYS A 86 12.02 9.07 -14.15
CA LYS A 86 10.97 10.06 -13.86
C LYS A 86 10.39 10.71 -15.12
N GLU A 87 11.13 10.72 -16.23
CA GLU A 87 10.66 11.19 -17.52
C GLU A 87 9.38 10.48 -17.97
N LYS A 88 9.14 9.27 -17.48
CA LYS A 88 7.92 8.49 -17.71
C LYS A 88 6.66 9.13 -17.12
N PHE A 89 6.77 10.03 -16.14
CA PHE A 89 5.62 10.73 -15.58
C PHE A 89 4.81 11.48 -16.66
N LYS A 90 5.50 12.00 -17.69
CA LYS A 90 4.89 12.68 -18.84
C LYS A 90 4.01 11.77 -19.72
N GLU A 91 4.15 10.46 -19.55
CA GLU A 91 3.38 9.46 -20.29
C GLU A 91 2.14 9.00 -19.50
N PHE A 92 1.84 9.60 -18.34
CA PHE A 92 0.67 9.23 -17.55
C PHE A 92 -0.62 9.33 -18.38
N LEU A 93 -1.43 8.26 -18.37
CA LEU A 93 -2.65 8.08 -19.16
C LEU A 93 -2.46 8.08 -20.70
N CYS A 94 -1.22 8.10 -21.18
CA CYS A 94 -1.01 7.91 -22.62
C CYS A 94 -1.29 6.46 -23.04
N LEU A 95 -1.68 6.28 -24.29
CA LEU A 95 -1.84 4.95 -24.89
C LEU A 95 -0.50 4.18 -24.79
N ASP A 96 -0.57 2.91 -24.41
CA ASP A 96 0.58 2.01 -24.23
C ASP A 96 1.57 2.42 -23.12
N SER A 97 1.27 3.46 -22.34
CA SER A 97 2.07 3.78 -21.16
C SER A 97 1.87 2.74 -20.05
N MET A 98 2.93 2.47 -19.30
CA MET A 98 2.84 1.67 -18.09
C MET A 98 2.18 2.42 -16.92
N LEU A 99 2.01 3.76 -17.00
CA LEU A 99 1.43 4.62 -15.99
C LEU A 99 -0.03 4.93 -16.34
N GLN A 100 -0.92 4.07 -15.92
CA GLN A 100 -2.36 4.19 -16.15
C GLN A 100 -3.09 4.80 -14.93
N GLY A 101 -4.38 5.15 -15.07
CA GLY A 101 -5.21 5.74 -14.00
C GLY A 101 -5.47 4.83 -12.80
N HIS A 102 -5.02 3.59 -12.86
CA HIS A 102 -4.93 2.63 -11.77
C HIS A 102 -3.61 1.87 -11.89
N THR A 103 -3.10 1.38 -10.75
CA THR A 103 -1.83 0.64 -10.78
C THR A 103 -1.95 -0.67 -11.55
N GLU A 104 -0.93 -0.96 -12.38
CA GLU A 104 -0.84 -2.20 -13.15
C GLU A 104 0.53 -2.88 -12.96
N ILE A 105 0.53 -4.22 -13.00
CA ILE A 105 1.74 -5.04 -12.77
C ILE A 105 2.81 -4.91 -13.86
N CYS A 106 2.51 -4.26 -14.97
CA CYS A 106 3.51 -3.91 -15.98
C CYS A 106 4.45 -2.79 -15.50
N THR A 107 4.03 -1.98 -14.52
CA THR A 107 4.85 -0.96 -13.89
C THR A 107 5.84 -1.59 -12.90
N PRO A 108 7.17 -1.39 -13.06
CA PRO A 108 8.15 -1.92 -12.12
C PRO A 108 7.88 -1.46 -10.68
N GLY A 109 7.85 -2.41 -9.74
CA GLY A 109 7.56 -2.15 -8.32
C GLY A 109 6.08 -2.23 -7.95
N VAL A 110 5.17 -2.35 -8.90
CA VAL A 110 3.75 -2.61 -8.67
C VAL A 110 3.51 -4.12 -8.56
N GLU A 111 2.77 -4.53 -7.53
CA GLU A 111 2.51 -5.93 -7.20
C GLU A 111 1.11 -6.40 -7.59
N TYR A 112 0.20 -5.47 -7.88
CA TYR A 112 -1.22 -5.75 -8.09
C TYR A 112 -1.83 -4.78 -9.10
N SER A 113 -2.49 -5.32 -10.13
CA SER A 113 -3.33 -4.53 -11.03
C SER A 113 -4.68 -4.30 -10.37
N GLY A 114 -4.90 -3.07 -9.93
CA GLY A 114 -6.07 -2.68 -9.17
C GLY A 114 -7.13 -1.98 -10.02
N GLY A 115 -8.21 -1.55 -9.34
CA GLY A 115 -9.32 -0.78 -9.93
C GLY A 115 -10.65 -1.07 -9.24
N SER A 116 -11.03 -2.33 -9.11
CA SER A 116 -12.18 -2.72 -8.30
C SER A 116 -11.84 -2.68 -6.82
N LEU A 117 -12.48 -1.78 -6.07
CA LEU A 117 -12.25 -1.62 -4.64
C LEU A 117 -12.55 -2.91 -3.86
N GLY A 118 -11.84 -3.13 -2.76
CA GLY A 118 -11.99 -4.29 -1.89
C GLY A 118 -11.28 -5.57 -2.37
N GLN A 119 -10.75 -5.60 -3.61
CA GLN A 119 -10.10 -6.81 -4.14
C GLN A 119 -8.63 -6.93 -3.71
N GLY A 120 -7.94 -5.82 -3.51
CA GLY A 120 -6.51 -5.83 -3.18
C GLY A 120 -6.19 -6.55 -1.87
N ILE A 121 -7.03 -6.43 -0.85
CA ILE A 121 -6.84 -7.14 0.43
C ILE A 121 -7.01 -8.66 0.26
N SER A 122 -7.94 -9.11 -0.60
CA SER A 122 -8.11 -10.53 -0.91
C SER A 122 -6.88 -11.09 -1.61
N PHE A 123 -6.33 -10.34 -2.58
CA PHE A 123 -5.06 -10.69 -3.23
C PHE A 123 -3.91 -10.73 -2.23
N ALA A 124 -3.80 -9.73 -1.34
CA ALA A 124 -2.80 -9.67 -0.28
C ALA A 124 -2.88 -10.89 0.66
N CYS A 125 -4.09 -11.34 1.02
CA CYS A 125 -4.31 -12.57 1.80
C CYS A 125 -3.81 -13.81 1.05
N GLY A 126 -4.02 -13.88 -0.25
CA GLY A 126 -3.50 -14.96 -1.11
C GLY A 126 -1.97 -15.03 -1.08
N LEU A 127 -1.30 -13.87 -1.22
CA LEU A 127 0.16 -13.78 -1.11
C LEU A 127 0.66 -14.16 0.29
N ALA A 128 -0.01 -13.68 1.34
CA ALA A 128 0.34 -13.99 2.72
C ALA A 128 0.23 -15.49 3.01
N TYR A 129 -0.83 -16.12 2.53
CA TYR A 129 -1.05 -17.56 2.65
C TYR A 129 -0.01 -18.36 1.85
N SER A 130 0.28 -17.95 0.62
CA SER A 130 1.33 -18.56 -0.21
C SER A 130 2.71 -18.48 0.47
N ALA A 131 3.04 -17.31 1.05
CA ALA A 131 4.28 -17.15 1.81
C ALA A 131 4.36 -18.14 2.99
N LYS A 132 3.26 -18.28 3.74
CA LYS A 132 3.15 -19.20 4.86
C LYS A 132 3.38 -20.65 4.42
N LEU A 133 2.69 -21.10 3.35
CA LEU A 133 2.84 -22.44 2.79
C LEU A 133 4.28 -22.72 2.32
N LYS A 134 4.90 -21.75 1.67
CA LYS A 134 6.26 -21.85 1.15
C LYS A 134 7.35 -21.54 2.19
N LYS A 135 6.96 -21.27 3.45
CA LYS A 135 7.86 -20.86 4.55
C LYS A 135 8.73 -19.64 4.20
N LYS A 136 8.19 -18.73 3.39
CA LYS A 136 8.84 -17.46 3.04
C LYS A 136 8.63 -16.44 4.15
N LYS A 137 9.57 -15.48 4.29
CA LYS A 137 9.59 -14.50 5.40
C LYS A 137 9.22 -13.10 4.96
N TYR A 138 8.79 -12.90 3.70
CA TYR A 138 8.39 -11.58 3.24
C TYR A 138 7.06 -11.15 3.88
N LYS A 139 6.96 -9.85 4.05
CA LYS A 139 5.78 -9.18 4.60
C LYS A 139 4.92 -8.63 3.49
N ILE A 140 3.63 -8.51 3.74
CA ILE A 140 2.67 -7.91 2.83
C ILE A 140 2.05 -6.69 3.52
N PHE A 141 2.12 -5.53 2.85
CA PHE A 141 1.47 -4.30 3.24
C PHE A 141 0.36 -4.01 2.24
N CYS A 142 -0.88 -3.92 2.72
CA CYS A 142 -2.04 -3.63 1.87
C CYS A 142 -2.63 -2.29 2.28
N ILE A 143 -2.65 -1.34 1.34
CA ILE A 143 -3.15 0.02 1.57
C ILE A 143 -4.57 0.11 1.01
N LEU A 144 -5.52 0.38 1.90
CA LEU A 144 -6.95 0.52 1.60
C LEU A 144 -7.40 1.97 1.82
N GLY A 145 -8.52 2.35 1.23
CA GLY A 145 -9.24 3.58 1.58
C GLY A 145 -10.34 3.31 2.60
N ASP A 146 -10.75 4.36 3.33
CA ASP A 146 -11.89 4.30 4.25
C ASP A 146 -13.19 3.93 3.52
N GLY A 147 -13.49 4.58 2.39
CA GLY A 147 -14.63 4.23 1.54
C GLY A 147 -14.56 2.82 0.99
N GLU A 148 -13.38 2.32 0.63
CA GLU A 148 -13.15 0.96 0.19
C GLU A 148 -13.53 -0.07 1.27
N CYS A 149 -13.36 0.27 2.54
CA CYS A 149 -13.73 -0.61 3.65
C CYS A 149 -15.24 -0.84 3.79
N HIS A 150 -16.09 -0.20 2.98
CA HIS A 150 -17.51 -0.52 2.87
C HIS A 150 -17.80 -1.66 1.88
N GLU A 151 -16.81 -2.10 1.11
CA GLU A 151 -16.95 -3.31 0.29
C GLU A 151 -16.97 -4.57 1.15
N GLY A 152 -17.96 -5.45 0.93
CA GLY A 152 -18.11 -6.69 1.69
C GLY A 152 -16.89 -7.60 1.61
N THR A 153 -16.21 -7.61 0.46
CA THR A 153 -14.99 -8.40 0.21
C THR A 153 -13.83 -8.06 1.14
N VAL A 154 -13.76 -6.82 1.65
CA VAL A 154 -12.76 -6.42 2.64
C VAL A 154 -12.93 -7.23 3.93
N TRP A 155 -14.16 -7.35 4.42
CA TRP A 155 -14.47 -8.06 5.66
C TRP A 155 -14.39 -9.58 5.50
N GLU A 156 -14.73 -10.11 4.34
CA GLU A 156 -14.48 -11.51 4.00
C GLU A 156 -12.99 -11.83 4.05
N ALA A 157 -12.15 -10.99 3.44
CA ALA A 157 -10.70 -11.14 3.47
C ALA A 157 -10.13 -11.00 4.89
N ALA A 158 -10.62 -10.02 5.67
CA ALA A 158 -10.20 -9.80 7.05
C ALA A 158 -10.47 -11.04 7.92
N ASN A 159 -11.65 -11.67 7.77
CA ASN A 159 -12.00 -12.90 8.46
C ASN A 159 -11.15 -14.09 8.00
N ILE A 160 -10.87 -14.22 6.70
CA ILE A 160 -10.00 -15.27 6.18
C ILE A 160 -8.58 -15.13 6.74
N ALA A 161 -8.02 -13.91 6.74
CA ALA A 161 -6.70 -13.64 7.29
C ALA A 161 -6.59 -14.08 8.75
N ARG A 162 -7.62 -13.76 9.57
CA ARG A 162 -7.71 -14.19 10.97
C ARG A 162 -7.78 -15.70 11.09
N ASN A 163 -8.69 -16.34 10.35
CA ASN A 163 -8.91 -17.80 10.42
C ASN A 163 -7.68 -18.60 9.97
N ARG A 164 -6.97 -18.09 8.96
CA ARG A 164 -5.73 -18.69 8.46
C ARG A 164 -4.49 -18.26 9.24
N ARG A 165 -4.63 -17.41 10.27
CA ARG A 165 -3.54 -16.89 11.09
C ARG A 165 -2.43 -16.30 10.22
N LEU A 166 -2.79 -15.38 9.33
CA LEU A 166 -1.84 -14.73 8.42
C LEU A 166 -1.13 -13.59 9.15
N GLY A 167 -0.14 -13.92 9.97
CA GLY A 167 0.62 -12.95 10.78
C GLY A 167 1.70 -12.18 9.99
N ASN A 168 1.75 -12.33 8.67
CA ASN A 168 2.69 -11.64 7.78
C ASN A 168 2.03 -10.59 6.90
N ILE A 169 0.79 -10.20 7.18
CA ILE A 169 0.05 -9.14 6.49
C ILE A 169 -0.23 -7.98 7.44
N CYS A 170 -0.08 -6.76 6.93
CA CYS A 170 -0.46 -5.51 7.55
C CYS A 170 -1.45 -4.80 6.62
N ALA A 171 -2.66 -4.54 7.09
CA ALA A 171 -3.61 -3.66 6.42
C ALA A 171 -3.42 -2.23 6.95
N ILE A 172 -3.26 -1.28 6.05
CA ILE A 172 -3.13 0.15 6.34
C ILE A 172 -4.35 0.82 5.73
N VAL A 173 -5.23 1.35 6.57
CA VAL A 173 -6.44 2.05 6.13
C VAL A 173 -6.16 3.54 6.12
N ASP A 174 -6.19 4.14 4.95
CA ASP A 174 -6.18 5.59 4.78
C ASP A 174 -7.55 6.13 5.18
N TRP A 175 -7.63 6.60 6.43
CA TRP A 175 -8.85 7.18 6.96
C TRP A 175 -8.84 8.70 6.74
N ASN A 176 -9.11 9.08 5.50
CA ASN A 176 -9.13 10.47 5.05
C ASN A 176 -10.51 11.14 5.19
N GLU A 177 -11.44 10.46 5.88
CA GLU A 177 -12.80 10.94 6.18
C GLU A 177 -13.69 11.18 4.94
N SER A 178 -13.26 10.79 3.75
CA SER A 178 -14.05 10.97 2.52
C SER A 178 -15.34 10.16 2.54
N ALA A 179 -15.37 9.03 3.24
CA ALA A 179 -16.55 8.18 3.41
C ALA A 179 -17.47 8.66 4.53
N MET A 180 -17.02 9.49 5.47
CA MET A 180 -17.82 9.90 6.64
C MET A 180 -19.04 10.73 6.28
N GLN A 181 -19.05 11.39 5.13
CA GLN A 181 -20.24 12.10 4.65
C GLN A 181 -21.39 11.15 4.30
N LEU A 182 -21.09 9.92 3.91
CA LEU A 182 -22.04 8.88 3.53
C LEU A 182 -22.34 7.93 4.68
N MET A 183 -21.36 7.66 5.55
CA MET A 183 -21.42 6.67 6.63
C MET A 183 -20.87 7.28 7.94
N PRO A 184 -21.57 8.29 8.53
CA PRO A 184 -21.01 9.09 9.65
C PRO A 184 -20.89 8.32 10.98
N GLU A 185 -21.59 7.21 11.14
CA GLU A 185 -21.61 6.42 12.39
C GLU A 185 -20.72 5.17 12.29
N ASP A 186 -19.85 5.08 11.27
CA ASP A 186 -19.01 3.91 11.09
C ASP A 186 -17.79 3.94 12.05
N ASP A 187 -17.69 2.92 12.90
CA ASP A 187 -16.54 2.72 13.79
C ASP A 187 -15.58 1.69 13.18
N MET A 188 -14.75 2.16 12.27
CA MET A 188 -13.80 1.34 11.52
C MET A 188 -12.84 0.59 12.45
N LEU A 189 -12.37 1.24 13.53
CA LEU A 189 -11.45 0.62 14.49
C LEU A 189 -12.09 -0.59 15.16
N LYS A 190 -13.34 -0.45 15.60
CA LYS A 190 -14.08 -1.57 16.21
C LYS A 190 -14.36 -2.69 15.23
N LYS A 191 -14.67 -2.38 13.97
CA LYS A 191 -14.90 -3.39 12.94
C LYS A 191 -13.66 -4.25 12.71
N TRP A 192 -12.49 -3.64 12.50
CA TRP A 192 -11.23 -4.37 12.34
C TRP A 192 -10.88 -5.17 13.59
N ALA A 193 -11.05 -4.60 14.78
CA ALA A 193 -10.82 -5.30 16.05
C ALA A 193 -11.76 -6.50 16.22
N ALA A 194 -13.05 -6.36 15.85
CA ALA A 194 -14.02 -7.46 15.90
C ALA A 194 -13.65 -8.61 14.95
N CYS A 195 -13.01 -8.32 13.81
CA CYS A 195 -12.42 -9.32 12.93
C CYS A 195 -11.13 -9.94 13.49
N GLY A 196 -10.69 -9.54 14.71
CA GLY A 196 -9.53 -10.10 15.41
C GLY A 196 -8.19 -9.57 14.92
N TRP A 197 -8.17 -8.39 14.30
CA TRP A 197 -6.96 -7.67 13.96
C TRP A 197 -6.47 -6.84 15.14
N ASN A 198 -5.14 -6.68 15.23
CA ASN A 198 -4.54 -5.72 16.17
C ASN A 198 -4.54 -4.34 15.51
N VAL A 199 -5.26 -3.40 16.09
CA VAL A 199 -5.55 -2.10 15.47
C VAL A 199 -4.77 -0.99 16.15
N HIS A 200 -4.16 -0.12 15.36
CA HIS A 200 -3.46 1.08 15.80
C HIS A 200 -3.98 2.28 15.02
N LEU A 201 -4.27 3.37 15.71
CA LEU A 201 -4.58 4.66 15.10
C LEU A 201 -3.33 5.54 15.15
N VAL A 202 -2.97 6.13 14.01
CA VAL A 202 -1.79 6.99 13.87
C VAL A 202 -2.12 8.23 13.05
N ASP A 203 -1.37 9.30 13.25
CA ASP A 203 -1.40 10.44 12.35
C ASP A 203 -0.71 10.07 11.03
N GLY A 204 -1.49 9.97 9.94
CA GLY A 204 -1.02 9.59 8.60
C GLY A 204 -0.09 10.60 7.94
N HIS A 205 0.02 11.82 8.48
CA HIS A 205 0.95 12.87 8.02
C HIS A 205 2.18 13.03 8.91
N ASN A 206 2.26 12.24 10.01
CA ASN A 206 3.42 12.18 10.88
C ASN A 206 4.25 10.93 10.58
N GLU A 207 5.37 11.09 9.89
CA GLU A 207 6.26 9.98 9.53
C GLU A 207 6.79 9.20 10.73
N ASN A 208 7.01 9.86 11.88
CA ASN A 208 7.49 9.22 13.10
C ASN A 208 6.43 8.30 13.70
N ASP A 209 5.17 8.72 13.68
CA ASP A 209 4.04 7.94 14.16
C ASP A 209 3.80 6.72 13.26
N ILE A 210 3.82 6.91 11.92
CA ILE A 210 3.74 5.83 10.94
C ILE A 210 4.84 4.81 11.18
N ARG A 211 6.08 5.28 11.30
CA ARG A 211 7.27 4.45 11.52
C ARG A 211 7.18 3.69 12.84
N ALA A 212 6.79 4.36 13.93
CA ALA A 212 6.63 3.76 15.24
C ALA A 212 5.56 2.67 15.22
N ALA A 213 4.38 2.95 14.65
CA ALA A 213 3.30 1.98 14.57
C ALA A 213 3.72 0.73 13.80
N ILE A 214 4.30 0.88 12.61
CA ILE A 214 4.68 -0.27 11.78
C ILE A 214 5.82 -1.09 12.43
N LYS A 215 6.74 -0.45 13.15
CA LYS A 215 7.78 -1.16 13.90
C LYS A 215 7.22 -1.98 15.07
N THR A 216 6.10 -1.57 15.66
CA THR A 216 5.45 -2.32 16.74
C THR A 216 4.70 -3.55 16.24
N ILE A 217 4.41 -3.64 14.94
CA ILE A 217 3.72 -4.78 14.35
C ILE A 217 4.61 -6.02 14.44
N GLN A 218 4.20 -6.97 15.26
CA GLN A 218 4.85 -8.27 15.35
C GLN A 218 4.39 -9.15 14.20
N PHE A 219 5.14 -9.16 13.12
CA PHE A 219 4.92 -10.11 12.04
C PHE A 219 5.28 -11.52 12.51
N LYS A 220 4.26 -12.36 12.73
CA LYS A 220 4.43 -13.77 13.11
C LYS A 220 4.03 -14.65 11.94
N VAL A 221 4.98 -15.36 11.37
CA VAL A 221 4.71 -16.46 10.45
C VAL A 221 4.71 -17.73 11.29
N ASP A 222 3.62 -18.01 12.00
CA ASP A 222 3.45 -19.27 12.70
C ASP A 222 3.35 -20.40 11.67
N GLY A 223 4.03 -21.51 11.92
CA GLY A 223 3.91 -22.71 11.10
C GLY A 223 2.46 -23.18 10.98
N LEU A 224 2.14 -23.92 9.92
CA LEU A 224 0.88 -24.64 9.82
C LEU A 224 0.68 -25.46 11.10
N PRO A 225 -0.53 -25.51 11.69
CA PRO A 225 -0.80 -26.51 12.70
C PRO A 225 -0.50 -27.88 12.09
N SER A 226 0.22 -28.71 12.81
CA SER A 226 0.34 -30.12 12.47
C SER A 226 -1.07 -30.68 12.24
N GLU A 227 -1.29 -31.28 11.09
CA GLU A 227 -2.54 -31.95 10.81
C GLU A 227 -2.82 -32.94 11.95
N SER A 228 -3.88 -32.68 12.71
CA SER A 228 -4.48 -33.61 13.65
C SER A 228 -5.73 -34.19 13.07
#